data_dc85e12b7d5acad6d4bdeabd3c016637
#
_entry.id   dc85e12b7d5acad6d4bdeabd3c016637
#
_cell.length_a   1.000
_cell.length_b   1.000
_cell.length_c   1.000
_cell.angle_alpha   90.00
_cell.angle_beta   90.00
_cell.angle_gamma   90.00
#
_symmetry.space_group_name_H-M   'P 1'
#
loop_
_entity.id
_entity.type
_entity.pdbx_description
1 polymer ?
#
loop_
_entity_poly.entity_id
_entity_poly.type
_entity_poly.pdbx_seq_one_letter_code
_entity_poly.pdbx_strand_id
1 'polypeptide(L)'
;MTRAEALRKLRGFAGALRARGATSLYLFGSTARNKAGAKSDIDLFIDYDPRGKFNAFDLVASKRLLEEGLGVDVDLTTRKGLHPLIRKQVEAEAMRVF
;
A
#
# COMPACT_ATOMS: atom_id res chain seq x y z
N MET A 1 11.14 -3.28 -9.69
CA MET A 1 9.76 -3.23 -10.23
C MET A 1 9.46 -1.80 -10.67
N THR A 2 8.95 -1.62 -11.87
CA THR A 2 8.55 -0.29 -12.32
C THR A 2 7.23 0.13 -11.66
N ARG A 3 6.93 1.43 -11.72
CA ARG A 3 5.65 1.96 -11.23
C ARG A 3 4.46 1.26 -11.91
N ALA A 4 4.52 1.13 -13.23
CA ALA A 4 3.44 0.49 -14.00
C ALA A 4 3.24 -0.97 -13.61
N GLU A 5 4.32 -1.73 -13.43
CA GLU A 5 4.25 -3.11 -12.96
C GLU A 5 3.66 -3.20 -11.57
N ALA A 6 4.11 -2.33 -10.66
CA ALA A 6 3.61 -2.31 -9.28
C ALA A 6 2.11 -2.03 -9.26
N LEU A 7 1.66 -1.01 -9.98
CA LEU A 7 0.22 -0.67 -10.04
C LEU A 7 -0.60 -1.83 -10.60
N ARG A 8 -0.13 -2.45 -11.68
CA ARG A 8 -0.82 -3.58 -12.30
C ARG A 8 -0.96 -4.76 -11.35
N LYS A 9 0.14 -5.15 -10.72
CA LYS A 9 0.16 -6.29 -9.79
C LYS A 9 -0.65 -6.00 -8.54
N LEU A 10 -0.52 -4.81 -7.98
CA LEU A 10 -1.25 -4.42 -6.78
C LEU A 10 -2.77 -4.41 -7.00
N ARG A 11 -3.23 -3.97 -8.17
CA ARG A 11 -4.66 -3.98 -8.50
C ARG A 11 -5.26 -5.38 -8.46
N GLY A 12 -4.45 -6.40 -8.73
CA GLY A 12 -4.88 -7.80 -8.64
C GLY A 12 -5.25 -8.23 -7.22
N PHE A 13 -4.81 -7.50 -6.20
CA PHE A 13 -5.12 -7.80 -4.80
C PHE A 13 -6.29 -6.99 -4.25
N ALA A 14 -6.92 -6.14 -5.06
CA ALA A 14 -7.99 -5.24 -4.60
C ALA A 14 -9.13 -6.01 -3.90
N GLY A 15 -9.59 -7.12 -4.49
CA GLY A 15 -10.67 -7.92 -3.91
C GLY A 15 -10.29 -8.50 -2.55
N ALA A 16 -9.09 -9.06 -2.43
CA ALA A 16 -8.62 -9.65 -1.18
C ALA A 16 -8.44 -8.61 -0.08
N LEU A 17 -7.91 -7.43 -0.42
CA LEU A 17 -7.73 -6.35 0.54
C LEU A 17 -9.06 -5.74 0.97
N ARG A 18 -9.99 -5.57 0.04
CA ARG A 18 -11.34 -5.11 0.36
C ARG A 18 -12.08 -6.09 1.27
N ALA A 19 -11.88 -7.38 1.06
CA ALA A 19 -12.46 -8.42 1.92
C ALA A 19 -11.94 -8.32 3.36
N ARG A 20 -10.73 -7.80 3.54
CA ARG A 20 -10.16 -7.52 4.86
C ARG A 20 -10.66 -6.22 5.47
N GLY A 21 -11.24 -5.33 4.68
CA GLY A 21 -11.79 -4.05 5.17
C GLY A 21 -11.11 -2.81 4.62
N ALA A 22 -10.12 -2.96 3.75
CA ALA A 22 -9.49 -1.81 3.09
C ALA A 22 -10.48 -1.18 2.09
N THR A 23 -10.58 0.14 2.09
CA THR A 23 -11.42 0.88 1.14
C THR A 23 -10.61 1.44 -0.02
N SER A 24 -9.35 1.74 0.20
CA SER A 24 -8.45 2.28 -0.82
C SER A 24 -7.02 1.88 -0.53
N LEU A 25 -6.20 1.81 -1.57
CA LEU A 25 -4.76 1.53 -1.48
C LEU A 25 -4.00 2.54 -2.33
N TYR A 26 -2.92 3.07 -1.76
CA TYR A 26 -2.08 4.07 -2.41
C TYR A 26 -0.62 3.63 -2.40
N LEU A 27 0.03 3.84 -3.55
CA LEU A 27 1.46 3.61 -3.72
C LEU A 27 2.21 4.94 -3.56
N PHE A 28 3.27 4.94 -2.76
CA PHE A 28 4.11 6.13 -2.60
C PHE A 28 5.60 5.75 -2.58
N GLY A 29 6.45 6.70 -2.27
CA GLY A 29 7.88 6.46 -2.17
C GLY A 29 8.57 6.30 -3.54
N SER A 30 9.71 5.61 -3.55
CA SER A 30 10.56 5.51 -4.74
C SER A 30 9.88 4.83 -5.92
N THR A 31 9.06 3.82 -5.67
CA THR A 31 8.32 3.12 -6.74
C THR A 31 7.29 4.04 -7.39
N ALA A 32 6.57 4.84 -6.60
CA ALA A 32 5.61 5.81 -7.15
C ALA A 32 6.31 6.87 -8.00
N ARG A 33 7.53 7.26 -7.63
CA ARG A 33 8.35 8.19 -8.41
C ARG A 33 9.08 7.53 -9.58
N ASN A 34 8.90 6.22 -9.75
CA ASN A 34 9.57 5.40 -10.78
C ASN A 34 11.10 5.45 -10.66
N LYS A 35 11.61 5.52 -9.43
CA LYS A 35 13.05 5.58 -9.12
C LYS A 35 13.53 4.39 -8.28
N ALA A 36 12.67 3.38 -8.08
CA ALA A 36 13.01 2.21 -7.29
C ALA A 36 14.00 1.32 -8.02
N GLY A 37 14.97 0.80 -7.29
CA GLY A 37 15.82 -0.28 -7.77
C GLY A 37 15.08 -1.62 -7.73
N ALA A 38 15.69 -2.67 -8.27
CA ALA A 38 15.07 -3.99 -8.37
C ALA A 38 14.72 -4.60 -7.00
N LYS A 39 15.41 -4.19 -5.94
CA LYS A 39 15.23 -4.72 -4.58
C LYS A 39 14.65 -3.70 -3.61
N SER A 40 14.14 -2.58 -4.12
CA SER A 40 13.52 -1.58 -3.26
C SER A 40 12.20 -2.09 -2.68
N ASP A 41 11.93 -1.72 -1.42
CA ASP A 41 10.65 -2.00 -0.79
C ASP A 41 9.54 -1.24 -1.50
N ILE A 42 8.35 -1.80 -1.43
CA ILE A 42 7.14 -1.14 -1.93
C ILE A 42 6.48 -0.42 -0.76
N ASP A 43 6.33 0.89 -0.87
CA ASP A 43 5.70 1.73 0.17
C ASP A 43 4.22 1.95 -0.17
N LEU A 44 3.35 1.57 0.75
CA LEU A 44 1.90 1.63 0.56
C LEU A 44 1.21 2.17 1.81
N PHE A 45 0.12 2.89 1.61
CA PHE A 45 -0.82 3.14 2.70
C PHE A 45 -2.25 2.82 2.26
N ILE A 46 -3.06 2.43 3.23
CA ILE A 46 -4.47 2.09 3.00
C ILE A 46 -5.39 3.03 3.76
N ASP A 47 -6.59 3.18 3.23
CA ASP A 47 -7.73 3.71 3.96
C ASP A 47 -8.66 2.55 4.31
N TYR A 48 -9.38 2.68 5.41
CA TYR A 48 -10.40 1.72 5.85
C TYR A 48 -11.56 2.46 6.48
N ASP A 49 -12.73 1.81 6.52
CA ASP A 49 -13.89 2.38 7.20
C ASP A 49 -13.69 2.22 8.72
N PRO A 50 -13.60 3.32 9.49
CA PRO A 50 -13.43 3.23 10.94
C PRO A 50 -14.61 2.57 11.65
N ARG A 51 -15.77 2.48 10.99
CA ARG A 51 -16.94 1.77 11.51
C ARG A 51 -16.92 0.28 11.20
N GLY A 52 -15.98 -0.15 10.36
CA GLY A 52 -15.78 -1.55 10.00
C GLY A 52 -14.97 -2.29 11.04
N LYS A 53 -14.60 -3.53 10.69
CA LYS A 53 -13.87 -4.43 11.59
C LYS A 53 -12.36 -4.46 11.33
N PHE A 54 -11.84 -3.55 10.51
CA PHE A 54 -10.42 -3.53 10.20
C PHE A 54 -9.60 -3.19 11.45
N ASN A 55 -8.58 -4.00 11.71
CA ASN A 55 -7.68 -3.81 12.85
C ASN A 55 -6.23 -4.14 12.49
N ALA A 56 -5.34 -4.10 13.49
CA ALA A 56 -3.92 -4.35 13.29
C ALA A 56 -3.63 -5.75 12.72
N PHE A 57 -4.42 -6.74 13.05
CA PHE A 57 -4.25 -8.10 12.50
C PHE A 57 -4.55 -8.11 11.00
N ASP A 58 -5.57 -7.37 10.56
CA ASP A 58 -5.89 -7.24 9.14
C ASP A 58 -4.78 -6.51 8.38
N LEU A 59 -4.16 -5.51 9.00
CA LEU A 59 -3.03 -4.80 8.42
C LEU A 59 -1.84 -5.74 8.20
N VAL A 60 -1.48 -6.52 9.21
CA VAL A 60 -0.39 -7.49 9.12
C VAL A 60 -0.69 -8.57 8.08
N ALA A 61 -1.91 -9.08 8.06
CA ALA A 61 -2.31 -10.09 7.08
C ALA A 61 -2.27 -9.55 5.66
N SER A 62 -2.69 -8.30 5.46
CA SER A 62 -2.63 -7.63 4.16
C SER A 62 -1.19 -7.44 3.69
N LYS A 63 -0.30 -7.04 4.59
CA LYS A 63 1.12 -6.92 4.29
C LYS A 63 1.71 -8.25 3.81
N ARG A 64 1.45 -9.33 4.54
CA ARG A 64 1.95 -10.67 4.18
C ARG A 64 1.40 -11.13 2.84
N LEU A 65 0.13 -10.91 2.59
CA LEU A 65 -0.51 -11.26 1.33
C LEU A 65 0.20 -10.58 0.16
N LEU A 66 0.48 -9.28 0.32
CA LEU A 66 1.15 -8.50 -0.72
C LEU A 66 2.61 -8.94 -0.91
N GLU A 67 3.34 -9.18 0.18
CA GLU A 67 4.72 -9.64 0.10
C GLU A 67 4.83 -11.00 -0.60
N GLU A 68 3.96 -11.93 -0.26
CA GLU A 68 3.94 -13.25 -0.89
C GLU A 68 3.59 -13.16 -2.38
N GLY A 69 2.63 -12.31 -2.71
CA GLY A 69 2.18 -12.16 -4.09
C GLY A 69 3.15 -11.37 -4.97
N LEU A 70 3.84 -10.39 -4.40
CA LEU A 70 4.76 -9.53 -5.16
C LEU A 70 6.19 -10.06 -5.15
N GLY A 71 6.56 -10.87 -4.17
CA GLY A 71 7.92 -11.37 -4.02
C GLY A 71 8.94 -10.31 -3.60
N VAL A 72 8.49 -9.23 -2.99
CA VAL A 72 9.32 -8.15 -2.46
C VAL A 72 8.81 -7.72 -1.10
N ASP A 73 9.65 -7.05 -0.32
CA ASP A 73 9.24 -6.50 0.96
C ASP A 73 8.25 -5.34 0.73
N VAL A 74 7.27 -5.27 1.61
CA VAL A 74 6.22 -4.25 1.56
C VAL A 74 6.18 -3.51 2.89
N ASP A 75 6.23 -2.18 2.82
CA ASP A 75 5.98 -1.31 3.96
C ASP A 75 4.54 -0.81 3.85
N LEU A 76 3.65 -1.43 4.61
CA LEU A 76 2.22 -1.12 4.58
C LEU A 76 1.80 -0.46 5.88
N THR A 77 1.22 0.72 5.77
CA THR A 77 0.65 1.45 6.90
C THR A 77 -0.74 1.97 6.56
N THR A 78 -1.41 2.58 7.53
CA THR A 78 -2.64 3.33 7.28
C THR A 78 -2.30 4.79 7.00
N ARG A 79 -3.24 5.54 6.41
CA ARG A 79 -3.04 6.97 6.20
C ARG A 79 -2.70 7.69 7.50
N LYS A 80 -3.41 7.38 8.59
CA LYS A 80 -3.16 7.97 9.90
C LYS A 80 -1.86 7.47 10.54
N GLY A 81 -1.35 6.33 10.10
CA GLY A 81 -0.07 5.79 10.54
C GLY A 81 1.14 6.48 9.93
N LEU A 82 0.95 7.28 8.88
CA LEU A 82 2.02 8.08 8.31
C LEU A 82 2.46 9.13 9.32
N HIS A 83 3.78 9.34 9.43
CA HIS A 83 4.31 10.35 10.32
C HIS A 83 3.74 11.74 9.96
N PRO A 84 3.25 12.53 10.94
CA PRO A 84 2.60 13.81 10.64
C PRO A 84 3.43 14.77 9.79
N LEU A 85 4.74 14.76 9.96
CA LEU A 85 5.64 15.67 9.23
C LEU A 85 5.72 15.35 7.73
N ILE A 86 5.48 14.10 7.34
CA ILE A 86 5.59 13.68 5.93
C ILE A 86 4.26 13.38 5.29
N ARG A 87 3.16 13.34 6.07
CA ARG A 87 1.85 12.91 5.57
C ARG A 87 1.39 13.72 4.36
N LYS A 88 1.44 15.04 4.44
CA LYS A 88 1.00 15.90 3.32
C LYS A 88 1.80 15.67 2.06
N GLN A 89 3.12 15.51 2.19
CA GLN A 89 4.00 15.25 1.06
C GLN A 89 3.70 13.87 0.45
N VAL A 90 3.54 12.86 1.29
CA VAL A 90 3.21 11.51 0.84
C VAL A 90 1.86 11.50 0.14
N GLU A 91 0.85 12.13 0.71
CA GLU A 91 -0.48 12.20 0.10
C GLU A 91 -0.47 12.92 -1.25
N ALA A 92 0.36 13.95 -1.39
CA ALA A 92 0.50 14.69 -2.64
C ALA A 92 1.17 13.87 -3.75
N GLU A 93 2.11 12.99 -3.39
CA GLU A 93 2.85 12.15 -4.33
C GLU A 93 2.19 10.81 -4.61
N ALA A 94 1.31 10.36 -3.72
CA ALA A 94 0.75 9.01 -3.77
C ALA A 94 -0.10 8.79 -5.03
N MET A 95 -0.01 7.58 -5.54
CA MET A 95 -0.81 7.12 -6.66
C MET A 95 -1.83 6.11 -6.19
N ARG A 96 -3.09 6.35 -6.48
CA ARG A 96 -4.17 5.44 -6.11
C ARG A 96 -4.07 4.15 -6.90
N VAL A 97 -4.03 3.03 -6.19
CA VAL A 97 -4.10 1.70 -6.79
C VAL A 97 -5.55 1.32 -7.03
N PHE A 98 -6.34 1.45 -5.98
CA PHE A 98 -7.78 1.24 -6.09
C PHE A 98 -8.51 2.09 -5.07
#